data_32513e6e4f72d8d7a5a78facaace4d3f
#
_entry.id   32513e6e4f72d8d7a5a78facaace4d3f
#
_cell.length_a   1.000
_cell.length_b   1.000
_cell.length_c   1.000
_cell.angle_alpha   90.00
_cell.angle_beta   90.00
_cell.angle_gamma   90.00
#
_symmetry.space_group_name_H-M   'P 1'
#
loop_
_entity.id
_entity.type
_entity.pdbx_description
1 polymer ?
#
loop_
_entity_poly.entity_id
_entity_poly.type
_entity_poly.pdbx_seq_one_letter_code
_entity_poly.pdbx_strand_id
1 'polypeptide(L)'
;MKYDIGIDIGVASVGEAVIDQEGNILEACSNLFDEADAASNVDRRNFREGRRNKRRERTRVNDFKKLWTKFGFEIPKNVMNDTILLRNKGIKCELDLTELYSVLLYMLKHRGISYLEDAIDEAKGSNYAKGIALNQKELKEKLPCEIQLERLKIYGSYRGDCIVKKEDEDEYHSNVFTISAYKKELEILFRNQKLPEEFIQGYMKIFERKREYYIGPGNEKSRTDYGVYTTNKDEEGHYITDKNIFEKLIGKCSVYKDEFRAAGASYTAQEFNVLNDLNNLTVNNRKLTENEKFKCC
;
A
#
# COMPACT_ATOMS: atom_id res chain seq x y z
N MET A 1 -9.59 -42.65 -28.25
CA MET A 1 -8.52 -41.65 -28.37
C MET A 1 -8.36 -41.01 -27.02
N LYS A 2 -7.17 -40.94 -26.45
CA LYS A 2 -6.92 -40.22 -25.21
C LYS A 2 -6.34 -38.84 -25.59
N TYR A 3 -6.81 -37.80 -24.97
CA TYR A 3 -6.36 -36.43 -25.21
C TYR A 3 -6.32 -35.66 -23.88
N ASP A 4 -5.48 -34.66 -23.83
CA ASP A 4 -5.38 -33.73 -22.70
C ASP A 4 -5.93 -32.37 -23.12
N ILE A 5 -6.65 -31.73 -22.22
CA ILE A 5 -7.20 -30.39 -22.43
C ILE A 5 -6.48 -29.42 -21.51
N GLY A 6 -5.80 -28.44 -22.11
CA GLY A 6 -5.19 -27.32 -21.38
C GLY A 6 -6.11 -26.10 -21.43
N ILE A 7 -6.33 -25.46 -20.29
CA ILE A 7 -7.10 -24.21 -20.19
C ILE A 7 -6.19 -23.17 -19.57
N ASP A 8 -6.02 -22.03 -20.24
CA ASP A 8 -5.34 -20.85 -19.74
C ASP A 8 -6.35 -19.72 -19.52
N ILE A 9 -6.51 -19.29 -18.25
CA ILE A 9 -7.45 -18.27 -17.88
C ILE A 9 -6.67 -16.97 -17.63
N GLY A 10 -6.70 -16.07 -18.61
CA GLY A 10 -6.16 -14.72 -18.53
C GLY A 10 -7.13 -13.72 -17.90
N VAL A 11 -6.72 -12.45 -17.87
CA VAL A 11 -7.53 -11.33 -17.33
C VAL A 11 -8.64 -10.92 -18.30
N ALA A 12 -8.40 -11.09 -19.61
CA ALA A 12 -9.31 -10.71 -20.69
C ALA A 12 -9.44 -11.82 -21.76
N SER A 13 -8.99 -13.04 -21.44
CA SER A 13 -9.05 -14.16 -22.37
C SER A 13 -9.14 -15.49 -21.65
N VAL A 14 -9.77 -16.44 -22.29
CA VAL A 14 -9.67 -17.87 -21.95
C VAL A 14 -9.17 -18.58 -23.17
N GLY A 15 -7.94 -19.16 -23.06
CA GLY A 15 -7.35 -20.03 -24.06
C GLY A 15 -7.63 -21.48 -23.72
N GLU A 16 -7.92 -22.29 -24.72
CA GLU A 16 -8.06 -23.73 -24.59
C GLU A 16 -7.30 -24.44 -25.73
N ALA A 17 -6.68 -25.53 -25.39
CA ALA A 17 -6.00 -26.37 -26.37
C ALA A 17 -6.25 -27.85 -26.05
N VAL A 18 -6.45 -28.63 -27.07
CA VAL A 18 -6.58 -30.09 -27.02
C VAL A 18 -5.36 -30.70 -27.70
N ILE A 19 -4.64 -31.57 -26.97
CA ILE A 19 -3.45 -32.23 -27.46
C ILE A 19 -3.62 -33.77 -27.37
N ASP A 20 -3.09 -34.48 -28.33
CA ASP A 20 -3.03 -35.93 -28.27
C ASP A 20 -1.90 -36.43 -27.37
N GLN A 21 -1.78 -37.76 -27.23
CA GLN A 21 -0.73 -38.36 -26.41
C GLN A 21 0.68 -38.24 -27.00
N GLU A 22 0.79 -37.89 -28.26
CA GLU A 22 2.03 -37.67 -29.01
C GLU A 22 2.48 -36.23 -28.96
N GLY A 23 1.65 -35.34 -28.35
CA GLY A 23 1.93 -33.91 -28.20
C GLY A 23 1.50 -33.05 -29.37
N ASN A 24 0.74 -33.60 -30.34
CA ASN A 24 0.21 -32.79 -31.43
C ASN A 24 -1.02 -32.01 -30.97
N ILE A 25 -1.11 -30.75 -31.39
CA ILE A 25 -2.26 -29.90 -31.12
C ILE A 25 -3.40 -30.31 -32.06
N LEU A 26 -4.48 -30.85 -31.50
CA LEU A 26 -5.68 -31.19 -32.22
C LEU A 26 -6.59 -29.98 -32.46
N GLU A 27 -6.71 -29.14 -31.46
CA GLU A 27 -7.52 -27.93 -31.52
C GLU A 27 -6.89 -26.91 -30.51
N ALA A 28 -6.91 -25.65 -30.92
CA ALA A 28 -6.57 -24.57 -30.02
C ALA A 28 -7.41 -23.34 -30.34
N CYS A 29 -8.00 -22.75 -29.32
CA CYS A 29 -8.76 -21.51 -29.49
C CYS A 29 -8.50 -20.55 -28.30
N SER A 30 -8.75 -19.29 -28.53
CA SER A 30 -8.73 -18.28 -27.50
C SER A 30 -9.98 -17.41 -27.62
N ASN A 31 -10.75 -17.36 -26.56
CA ASN A 31 -11.90 -16.48 -26.44
C ASN A 31 -11.46 -15.20 -25.73
N LEU A 32 -11.50 -14.09 -26.44
CA LEU A 32 -11.27 -12.76 -25.88
C LEU A 32 -12.62 -12.18 -25.43
N PHE A 33 -12.63 -11.58 -24.28
CA PHE A 33 -13.73 -10.77 -23.78
C PHE A 33 -13.23 -9.38 -23.44
N ASP A 34 -14.15 -8.43 -23.30
CA ASP A 34 -13.80 -7.05 -23.02
C ASP A 34 -12.81 -6.98 -21.87
N GLU A 35 -11.71 -6.28 -22.12
CA GLU A 35 -10.67 -6.10 -21.11
C GLU A 35 -11.32 -5.69 -19.80
N ALA A 36 -10.99 -6.41 -18.74
CA ALA A 36 -11.25 -5.91 -17.41
C ALA A 36 -10.62 -4.53 -17.33
N ASP A 37 -11.46 -3.50 -17.39
CA ASP A 37 -11.09 -2.10 -17.44
C ASP A 37 -9.90 -1.84 -16.53
N ALA A 38 -8.92 -1.10 -17.01
CA ALA A 38 -7.75 -0.69 -16.17
C ALA A 38 -8.23 -0.07 -14.85
N ALA A 39 -9.39 0.59 -14.85
CA ALA A 39 -10.10 1.05 -13.68
C ALA A 39 -10.40 -0.08 -12.67
N SER A 40 -10.85 -1.24 -13.12
CA SER A 40 -11.15 -2.38 -12.23
C SER A 40 -9.92 -2.92 -11.51
N ASN A 41 -8.74 -2.86 -12.13
CA ASN A 41 -7.47 -3.21 -11.52
C ASN A 41 -7.02 -2.15 -10.49
N VAL A 42 -7.26 -0.87 -10.75
CA VAL A 42 -7.01 0.23 -9.81
C VAL A 42 -7.92 0.05 -8.58
N ASP A 43 -9.20 -0.17 -8.77
CA ASP A 43 -10.15 -0.39 -7.67
C ASP A 43 -9.79 -1.61 -6.83
N ARG A 44 -9.42 -2.72 -7.46
CA ARG A 44 -8.94 -3.91 -6.75
C ARG A 44 -7.70 -3.63 -5.90
N ARG A 45 -6.75 -2.82 -6.42
CA ARG A 45 -5.57 -2.38 -5.67
C ARG A 45 -5.97 -1.50 -4.50
N ASN A 46 -6.84 -0.53 -4.71
CA ASN A 46 -7.35 0.40 -3.70
C ASN A 46 -8.08 -0.36 -2.58
N PHE A 47 -8.97 -1.29 -2.91
CA PHE A 47 -9.64 -2.14 -1.92
C PHE A 47 -8.67 -3.02 -1.14
N ARG A 48 -7.63 -3.56 -1.80
CA ARG A 48 -6.58 -4.33 -1.12
C ARG A 48 -5.79 -3.46 -0.16
N GLU A 49 -5.43 -2.25 -0.58
CA GLU A 49 -4.74 -1.29 0.26
C GLU A 49 -5.60 -0.87 1.45
N GLY A 50 -6.87 -0.55 1.24
CA GLY A 50 -7.82 -0.22 2.30
C GLY A 50 -7.94 -1.34 3.33
N ARG A 51 -8.08 -2.61 2.89
CA ARG A 51 -8.11 -3.76 3.82
C ARG A 51 -6.81 -3.91 4.61
N ARG A 52 -5.65 -3.71 3.97
CA ARG A 52 -4.35 -3.77 4.64
C ARG A 52 -4.19 -2.64 5.66
N ASN A 53 -4.61 -1.44 5.33
CA ASN A 53 -4.56 -0.29 6.24
C ASN A 53 -5.44 -0.51 7.47
N LYS A 54 -6.68 -0.98 7.30
CA LYS A 54 -7.58 -1.34 8.41
C LYS A 54 -7.02 -2.47 9.28
N ARG A 55 -6.39 -3.50 8.68
CA ARG A 55 -5.75 -4.58 9.45
C ARG A 55 -4.61 -4.04 10.32
N ARG A 56 -3.76 -3.17 9.78
CA ARG A 56 -2.65 -2.55 10.52
C ARG A 56 -3.15 -1.65 11.64
N GLU A 57 -4.19 -0.87 11.40
CA GLU A 57 -4.83 -0.06 12.43
C GLU A 57 -5.34 -0.95 13.58
N ARG A 58 -6.09 -2.01 13.26
CA ARG A 58 -6.57 -2.98 14.25
C ARG A 58 -5.41 -3.59 15.06
N THR A 59 -4.31 -3.96 14.40
CA THR A 59 -3.14 -4.53 15.09
C THR A 59 -2.56 -3.51 16.07
N ARG A 60 -2.33 -2.25 15.65
CA ARG A 60 -1.84 -1.21 16.56
C ARG A 60 -2.78 -0.98 17.76
N VAL A 61 -4.07 -0.90 17.51
CA VAL A 61 -5.08 -0.72 18.55
C VAL A 61 -5.08 -1.91 19.53
N ASN A 62 -4.98 -3.13 19.04
CA ASN A 62 -4.92 -4.31 19.89
C ASN A 62 -3.62 -4.37 20.72
N ASP A 63 -2.50 -4.01 20.14
CA ASP A 63 -1.22 -3.96 20.85
C ASP A 63 -1.23 -2.85 21.92
N PHE A 64 -1.84 -1.71 21.63
CA PHE A 64 -2.06 -0.65 22.62
C PHE A 64 -2.96 -1.13 23.78
N LYS A 65 -4.07 -1.79 23.48
CA LYS A 65 -4.94 -2.36 24.54
C LYS A 65 -4.18 -3.32 25.44
N LYS A 66 -3.35 -4.21 24.85
CA LYS A 66 -2.49 -5.12 25.62
C LYS A 66 -1.47 -4.37 26.48
N LEU A 67 -0.86 -3.31 25.93
CA LEU A 67 0.06 -2.48 26.68
C LEU A 67 -0.65 -1.79 27.84
N TRP A 68 -1.83 -1.20 27.61
CA TRP A 68 -2.63 -0.51 28.60
C TRP A 68 -2.98 -1.42 29.78
N THR A 69 -3.51 -2.61 29.50
CA THR A 69 -3.85 -3.59 30.53
C THR A 69 -2.64 -4.20 31.23
N LYS A 70 -1.51 -4.34 30.54
CA LYS A 70 -0.24 -4.81 31.15
C LYS A 70 0.21 -3.91 32.29
N PHE A 71 -0.04 -2.62 32.23
CA PHE A 71 0.28 -1.67 33.27
C PHE A 71 -0.83 -1.49 34.33
N GLY A 72 -1.84 -2.35 34.31
CA GLY A 72 -2.91 -2.36 35.30
C GLY A 72 -4.02 -1.33 35.07
N PHE A 73 -4.02 -0.65 33.92
CA PHE A 73 -5.06 0.31 33.60
C PHE A 73 -6.30 -0.38 33.03
N GLU A 74 -7.48 0.02 33.50
CA GLU A 74 -8.75 -0.47 32.96
C GLU A 74 -9.07 0.20 31.63
N ILE A 75 -9.57 -0.59 30.66
CA ILE A 75 -10.03 -0.05 29.39
C ILE A 75 -11.38 0.64 29.61
N PRO A 76 -11.51 1.94 29.32
CA PRO A 76 -12.78 2.65 29.51
C PRO A 76 -13.90 2.06 28.66
N LYS A 77 -15.10 1.93 29.25
CA LYS A 77 -16.30 1.48 28.51
C LYS A 77 -16.69 2.45 27.41
N ASN A 78 -16.53 3.74 27.66
CA ASN A 78 -16.85 4.80 26.72
C ASN A 78 -15.57 5.56 26.33
N VAL A 79 -15.34 5.73 25.06
CA VAL A 79 -14.24 6.54 24.50
C VAL A 79 -14.80 7.92 24.16
N MET A 80 -14.10 8.96 24.56
CA MET A 80 -14.53 10.34 24.31
C MET A 80 -14.29 10.74 22.85
N ASN A 81 -15.24 11.48 22.28
CA ASN A 81 -15.19 11.89 20.87
C ASN A 81 -14.45 13.22 20.64
N ASP A 82 -14.44 14.12 21.63
CA ASP A 82 -13.85 15.45 21.52
C ASP A 82 -12.32 15.44 21.71
N THR A 83 -11.67 14.54 21.01
CA THR A 83 -10.22 14.29 21.14
C THR A 83 -9.36 15.52 20.83
N ILE A 84 -9.83 16.47 20.02
CA ILE A 84 -9.08 17.69 19.70
C ILE A 84 -8.95 18.60 20.92
N LEU A 85 -10.01 18.76 21.71
CA LEU A 85 -10.00 19.53 22.95
C LEU A 85 -9.12 18.85 24.00
N LEU A 86 -9.25 17.51 24.13
CA LEU A 86 -8.47 16.71 25.06
C LEU A 86 -6.98 16.74 24.74
N ARG A 87 -6.59 16.69 23.47
CA ARG A 87 -5.20 16.81 23.04
C ARG A 87 -4.63 18.17 23.44
N ASN A 88 -5.37 19.25 23.18
CA ASN A 88 -4.95 20.59 23.59
C ASN A 88 -4.92 20.80 25.11
N LYS A 89 -5.78 20.10 25.85
CA LYS A 89 -5.71 20.04 27.31
C LYS A 89 -4.47 19.27 27.77
N GLY A 90 -4.23 18.09 27.18
CA GLY A 90 -3.15 17.18 27.60
C GLY A 90 -1.73 17.69 27.38
N ILE A 91 -1.51 18.58 26.39
CA ILE A 91 -0.20 19.24 26.23
C ILE A 91 0.07 20.32 27.29
N LYS A 92 -0.91 20.69 28.10
CA LYS A 92 -0.80 21.74 29.14
C LYS A 92 -0.95 21.21 30.55
N CYS A 93 -1.75 20.19 30.75
CA CYS A 93 -2.03 19.61 32.06
C CYS A 93 -2.28 18.11 32.00
N GLU A 94 -2.32 17.49 33.16
CA GLU A 94 -2.63 16.07 33.34
C GLU A 94 -4.07 15.76 32.91
N LEU A 95 -4.28 14.67 32.22
CA LEU A 95 -5.56 14.12 31.81
C LEU A 95 -5.97 13.02 32.78
N ASP A 96 -7.26 12.80 32.96
CA ASP A 96 -7.71 11.56 33.59
C ASP A 96 -7.46 10.34 32.67
N LEU A 97 -7.52 9.12 33.24
CA LEU A 97 -7.20 7.89 32.50
C LEU A 97 -8.14 7.65 31.31
N THR A 98 -9.41 8.09 31.39
CA THR A 98 -10.38 7.92 30.30
C THR A 98 -10.10 8.91 29.18
N GLU A 99 -9.82 10.16 29.52
CA GLU A 99 -9.39 11.21 28.59
C GLU A 99 -8.09 10.79 27.87
N LEU A 100 -7.11 10.35 28.67
CA LEU A 100 -5.79 9.94 28.15
C LEU A 100 -5.90 8.74 27.22
N TYR A 101 -6.65 7.70 27.62
CA TYR A 101 -6.92 6.55 26.76
C TYR A 101 -7.54 6.96 25.43
N SER A 102 -8.53 7.87 25.48
CA SER A 102 -9.23 8.36 24.28
C SER A 102 -8.30 9.11 23.33
N VAL A 103 -7.41 9.96 23.87
CA VAL A 103 -6.39 10.68 23.14
C VAL A 103 -5.40 9.71 22.49
N LEU A 104 -4.83 8.80 23.27
CA LEU A 104 -3.83 7.85 22.78
C LEU A 104 -4.41 6.91 21.72
N LEU A 105 -5.65 6.46 21.91
CA LEU A 105 -6.35 5.64 20.92
C LEU A 105 -6.59 6.41 19.61
N TYR A 106 -6.98 7.68 19.69
CA TYR A 106 -7.16 8.54 18.53
C TYR A 106 -5.86 8.72 17.77
N MET A 107 -4.76 9.05 18.47
CA MET A 107 -3.45 9.27 17.87
C MET A 107 -2.92 8.04 17.13
N LEU A 108 -3.17 6.82 17.63
CA LEU A 108 -2.82 5.58 16.93
C LEU A 108 -3.62 5.34 15.66
N LYS A 109 -4.86 5.80 15.60
CA LYS A 109 -5.69 5.71 14.39
C LYS A 109 -5.30 6.77 13.36
N HIS A 110 -4.93 7.97 13.80
CA HIS A 110 -4.66 9.15 12.99
C HIS A 110 -3.20 9.64 13.16
N ARG A 111 -2.25 8.74 13.00
CA ARG A 111 -0.84 9.00 13.31
C ARG A 111 -0.06 9.81 12.28
N GLY A 112 -0.70 10.25 11.19
CA GLY A 112 -0.02 11.00 10.13
C GLY A 112 0.67 10.12 9.07
N ILE A 113 1.39 10.78 8.17
CA ILE A 113 2.00 10.19 6.98
C ILE A 113 3.53 10.18 7.10
N SER A 114 4.17 9.09 6.67
CA SER A 114 5.63 8.92 6.77
C SER A 114 6.42 9.36 5.53
N TYR A 115 5.78 9.45 4.38
CA TYR A 115 6.42 9.68 3.07
C TYR A 115 6.23 11.10 2.53
N LEU A 116 5.81 12.03 3.38
CA LEU A 116 5.46 13.38 2.94
C LEU A 116 6.68 14.22 2.56
N GLU A 117 7.83 13.91 3.15
CA GLU A 117 9.08 14.61 2.88
C GLU A 117 9.53 14.40 1.43
N ASP A 118 9.31 13.18 0.90
CA ASP A 118 9.65 12.84 -0.49
C ASP A 118 8.58 13.32 -1.50
N ALA A 119 7.31 13.39 -1.08
CA ALA A 119 6.18 13.71 -1.96
C ALA A 119 5.99 15.23 -2.23
N ILE A 120 6.58 16.09 -1.43
CA ILE A 120 6.45 17.55 -1.57
C ILE A 120 7.13 18.04 -2.85
N ASP A 121 8.26 17.45 -3.22
CA ASP A 121 9.01 17.81 -4.41
C ASP A 121 8.31 17.35 -5.71
N GLU A 122 7.60 16.23 -5.69
CA GLU A 122 6.85 15.71 -6.83
C GLU A 122 5.51 16.43 -7.07
N ALA A 123 4.90 16.99 -6.03
CA ALA A 123 3.57 17.60 -6.07
C ALA A 123 3.59 19.13 -6.29
N LYS A 124 4.71 19.71 -6.72
CA LYS A 124 4.87 21.16 -6.96
C LYS A 124 3.73 21.71 -7.81
N GLY A 125 2.91 22.59 -7.24
CA GLY A 125 1.82 23.29 -7.92
C GLY A 125 0.41 22.78 -7.62
N SER A 126 0.23 21.65 -6.97
CA SER A 126 -1.10 21.17 -6.56
C SER A 126 -1.59 21.88 -5.29
N ASN A 127 -2.92 22.01 -5.15
CA ASN A 127 -3.55 22.54 -3.95
C ASN A 127 -3.17 21.75 -2.69
N TYR A 128 -3.00 20.45 -2.85
CA TYR A 128 -2.52 19.55 -1.81
C TYR A 128 -1.11 19.92 -1.32
N ALA A 129 -0.19 20.19 -2.23
CA ALA A 129 1.17 20.62 -1.89
C ALA A 129 1.19 21.99 -1.20
N LYS A 130 0.34 22.93 -1.64
CA LYS A 130 0.17 24.24 -0.99
C LYS A 130 -0.30 24.10 0.46
N GLY A 131 -1.29 23.24 0.71
CA GLY A 131 -1.79 22.96 2.06
C GLY A 131 -0.76 22.32 2.98
N ILE A 132 0.09 21.42 2.45
CA ILE A 132 1.19 20.83 3.20
C ILE A 132 2.27 21.85 3.52
N ALA A 133 2.65 22.70 2.56
CA ALA A 133 3.63 23.75 2.75
C ALA A 133 3.17 24.75 3.84
N LEU A 134 1.87 25.07 3.88
CA LEU A 134 1.28 25.87 4.94
C LEU A 134 1.42 25.17 6.31
N ASN A 135 1.05 23.89 6.40
CA ASN A 135 1.21 23.12 7.62
C ASN A 135 2.66 23.11 8.11
N GLN A 136 3.65 23.01 7.22
CA GLN A 136 5.07 23.04 7.60
C GLN A 136 5.50 24.40 8.17
N LYS A 137 4.93 25.50 7.67
CA LYS A 137 5.17 26.83 8.24
C LYS A 137 4.59 26.94 9.64
N GLU A 138 3.32 26.55 9.82
CA GLU A 138 2.62 26.59 11.11
C GLU A 138 3.26 25.67 12.15
N LEU A 139 3.75 24.50 11.74
CA LEU A 139 4.41 23.51 12.61
C LEU A 139 5.76 23.98 13.18
N LYS A 140 6.33 25.08 12.70
CA LYS A 140 7.53 25.69 13.32
C LYS A 140 7.23 26.26 14.70
N GLU A 141 6.03 26.74 14.93
CA GLU A 141 5.62 27.45 16.14
C GLU A 141 4.52 26.70 16.91
N LYS A 142 3.72 25.87 16.23
CA LYS A 142 2.54 25.23 16.81
C LYS A 142 2.59 23.71 16.63
N LEU A 143 1.84 23.02 17.47
CA LEU A 143 1.62 21.59 17.37
C LEU A 143 0.39 21.27 16.49
N PRO A 144 0.29 20.06 15.92
CA PRO A 144 -0.87 19.66 15.13
C PRO A 144 -2.22 19.88 15.82
N CYS A 145 -2.31 19.60 17.12
CA CYS A 145 -3.55 19.82 17.87
C CYS A 145 -3.92 21.30 18.00
N GLU A 146 -2.95 22.20 18.10
CA GLU A 146 -3.20 23.63 18.20
C GLU A 146 -3.68 24.19 16.86
N ILE A 147 -3.01 23.81 15.75
CA ILE A 147 -3.42 24.18 14.39
C ILE A 147 -4.84 23.68 14.11
N GLN A 148 -5.13 22.43 14.45
CA GLN A 148 -6.46 21.84 14.25
C GLN A 148 -7.53 22.52 15.09
N LEU A 149 -7.22 22.91 16.34
CA LEU A 149 -8.15 23.62 17.21
C LEU A 149 -8.46 25.04 16.68
N GLU A 150 -7.46 25.75 16.18
CA GLU A 150 -7.66 27.05 15.55
C GLU A 150 -8.56 26.93 14.32
N ARG A 151 -8.29 25.97 13.46
CA ARG A 151 -9.14 25.70 12.28
C ARG A 151 -10.56 25.34 12.65
N LEU A 152 -10.74 24.53 13.70
CA LEU A 152 -12.07 24.22 14.22
C LEU A 152 -12.82 25.47 14.65
N LYS A 153 -12.15 26.40 15.35
CA LYS A 153 -12.76 27.65 15.81
C LYS A 153 -13.10 28.62 14.69
N ILE A 154 -12.22 28.70 13.67
CA ILE A 154 -12.39 29.65 12.57
C ILE A 154 -13.37 29.14 11.52
N TYR A 155 -13.25 27.85 11.15
CA TYR A 155 -13.97 27.28 10.01
C TYR A 155 -15.04 26.26 10.40
N GLY A 156 -15.24 26.00 11.69
CA GLY A 156 -16.20 25.00 12.17
C GLY A 156 -15.81 23.54 11.90
N SER A 157 -14.68 23.32 11.24
CA SER A 157 -14.14 21.98 10.95
C SER A 157 -12.62 22.00 10.84
N TYR A 158 -11.98 20.90 11.19
CA TYR A 158 -10.54 20.69 10.99
C TYR A 158 -10.25 19.38 10.24
N ARG A 159 -11.30 18.60 9.97
CA ARG A 159 -11.17 17.32 9.26
C ARG A 159 -11.32 17.54 7.76
N GLY A 160 -10.43 16.92 7.00
CA GLY A 160 -10.37 17.08 5.56
C GLY A 160 -9.59 18.31 5.12
N ASP A 161 -9.57 18.50 3.83
CA ASP A 161 -8.95 19.66 3.21
C ASP A 161 -10.02 20.73 2.97
N CYS A 162 -9.68 21.98 3.21
CA CYS A 162 -10.57 23.11 2.95
C CYS A 162 -9.85 24.20 2.19
N ILE A 163 -10.62 24.94 1.40
CA ILE A 163 -10.18 26.12 0.67
C ILE A 163 -10.77 27.33 1.38
N VAL A 164 -9.89 28.24 1.80
CA VAL A 164 -10.29 29.50 2.38
C VAL A 164 -10.10 30.58 1.33
N LYS A 165 -11.19 31.18 0.90
CA LYS A 165 -11.15 32.26 -0.07
C LYS A 165 -10.65 33.52 0.61
N LYS A 166 -9.59 34.12 0.07
CA LYS A 166 -9.04 35.40 0.45
C LYS A 166 -9.11 36.36 -0.76
N GLU A 167 -8.97 37.66 -0.51
CA GLU A 167 -9.06 38.68 -1.57
C GLU A 167 -7.96 38.53 -2.64
N ASP A 168 -6.75 38.12 -2.23
CA ASP A 168 -5.60 38.07 -3.13
C ASP A 168 -5.35 36.67 -3.70
N GLU A 169 -5.42 35.61 -2.87
CA GLU A 169 -5.17 34.23 -3.29
C GLU A 169 -5.90 33.24 -2.37
N ASP A 170 -6.50 32.19 -2.95
CA ASP A 170 -7.13 31.13 -2.18
C ASP A 170 -6.11 30.38 -1.33
N GLU A 171 -6.39 30.23 -0.04
CA GLU A 171 -5.55 29.52 0.91
C GLU A 171 -6.05 28.09 1.09
N TYR A 172 -5.17 27.12 0.85
CA TYR A 172 -5.47 25.69 0.96
C TYR A 172 -5.01 25.15 2.30
N HIS A 173 -5.95 24.69 3.13
CA HIS A 173 -5.69 24.03 4.39
C HIS A 173 -5.84 22.52 4.24
N SER A 174 -4.79 21.79 4.54
CA SER A 174 -4.80 20.32 4.55
C SER A 174 -4.74 19.80 5.98
N ASN A 175 -5.50 18.75 6.28
CA ASN A 175 -5.41 18.06 7.58
C ASN A 175 -4.35 16.96 7.58
N VAL A 176 -3.39 17.04 6.66
CA VAL A 176 -2.32 16.08 6.52
C VAL A 176 -1.07 16.56 7.26
N PHE A 177 -0.69 15.81 8.30
CA PHE A 177 0.50 16.06 9.10
C PHE A 177 1.43 14.84 9.03
N THR A 178 2.72 15.07 9.30
CA THR A 178 3.72 13.99 9.36
C THR A 178 3.64 13.22 10.67
N ILE A 179 4.15 11.98 10.65
CA ILE A 179 4.33 11.19 11.87
C ILE A 179 5.25 11.93 12.85
N SER A 180 6.28 12.61 12.35
CA SER A 180 7.23 13.38 13.17
C SER A 180 6.55 14.55 13.89
N ALA A 181 5.59 15.24 13.26
CA ALA A 181 4.82 16.29 13.90
C ALA A 181 3.95 15.75 15.06
N TYR A 182 3.24 14.67 14.82
CA TYR A 182 2.45 14.03 15.88
C TYR A 182 3.31 13.38 16.97
N LYS A 183 4.52 12.93 16.63
CA LYS A 183 5.48 12.45 17.61
C LYS A 183 5.89 13.56 18.58
N LYS A 184 6.22 14.75 18.07
CA LYS A 184 6.53 15.91 18.90
C LYS A 184 5.37 16.28 19.85
N GLU A 185 4.15 16.24 19.35
CA GLU A 185 2.95 16.48 20.16
C GLU A 185 2.82 15.43 21.28
N LEU A 186 3.00 14.14 20.97
CA LEU A 186 2.98 13.05 21.96
C LEU A 186 4.09 13.21 23.02
N GLU A 187 5.29 13.59 22.63
CA GLU A 187 6.40 13.83 23.57
C GLU A 187 6.07 14.95 24.57
N ILE A 188 5.44 16.02 24.11
CA ILE A 188 4.99 17.11 24.99
C ILE A 188 3.82 16.65 25.86
N LEU A 189 2.85 15.94 25.29
CA LEU A 189 1.73 15.39 26.04
C LEU A 189 2.23 14.49 27.17
N PHE A 190 3.12 13.53 26.89
CA PHE A 190 3.62 12.59 27.88
C PHE A 190 4.40 13.26 29.04
N ARG A 191 5.06 14.40 28.80
CA ARG A 191 5.73 15.15 29.88
C ARG A 191 4.76 15.60 30.97
N ASN A 192 3.51 15.83 30.63
CA ASN A 192 2.47 16.29 31.56
C ASN A 192 1.66 15.14 32.17
N GLN A 193 1.91 13.89 31.74
CA GLN A 193 1.18 12.72 32.23
C GLN A 193 2.06 11.91 33.20
N LYS A 194 1.47 11.46 34.27
CA LYS A 194 2.16 10.59 35.28
C LYS A 194 2.12 9.12 34.85
N LEU A 195 2.87 8.80 33.77
CA LEU A 195 2.94 7.45 33.25
C LEU A 195 4.34 6.85 33.46
N PRO A 196 4.43 5.53 33.67
CA PRO A 196 5.73 4.85 33.69
C PRO A 196 6.49 5.02 32.36
N GLU A 197 7.78 5.27 32.45
CA GLU A 197 8.65 5.43 31.27
C GLU A 197 8.56 4.23 30.31
N GLU A 198 8.49 3.00 30.85
CA GLU A 198 8.33 1.78 30.04
C GLU A 198 7.02 1.76 29.24
N PHE A 199 5.94 2.34 29.79
CA PHE A 199 4.67 2.48 29.09
C PHE A 199 4.84 3.45 27.91
N ILE A 200 5.45 4.60 28.15
CA ILE A 200 5.70 5.64 27.12
C ILE A 200 6.51 5.05 25.98
N GLN A 201 7.62 4.38 26.27
CA GLN A 201 8.48 3.74 25.28
C GLN A 201 7.72 2.65 24.50
N GLY A 202 6.92 1.83 25.20
CA GLY A 202 6.07 0.82 24.58
C GLY A 202 5.05 1.42 23.63
N TYR A 203 4.38 2.49 24.03
CA TYR A 203 3.44 3.20 23.19
C TYR A 203 4.12 3.83 21.96
N MET A 204 5.24 4.52 22.14
CA MET A 204 5.99 5.14 21.05
C MET A 204 6.46 4.11 20.03
N LYS A 205 6.90 2.92 20.46
CA LYS A 205 7.24 1.81 19.58
C LYS A 205 6.06 1.33 18.73
N ILE A 206 4.84 1.29 19.30
CA ILE A 206 3.62 0.95 18.55
C ILE A 206 3.27 2.09 17.58
N PHE A 207 3.38 3.34 18.01
CA PHE A 207 3.07 4.51 17.21
C PHE A 207 3.99 4.66 16.00
N GLU A 208 5.29 4.52 16.17
CA GLU A 208 6.32 4.69 15.14
C GLU A 208 6.49 3.47 14.23
N ARG A 209 5.85 2.34 14.57
CA ARG A 209 6.03 1.09 13.81
C ARG A 209 5.87 1.31 12.31
N LYS A 210 6.97 1.12 11.58
CA LYS A 210 6.98 1.17 10.13
C LYS A 210 6.36 -0.11 9.54
N ARG A 211 5.95 -0.03 8.31
CA ARG A 211 5.39 -1.17 7.57
C ARG A 211 6.53 -2.13 7.21
N GLU A 212 6.43 -3.39 7.62
CA GLU A 212 7.45 -4.40 7.30
C GLU A 212 7.69 -4.59 5.80
N TYR A 213 6.68 -4.34 4.97
CA TYR A 213 6.84 -4.51 3.52
C TYR A 213 7.51 -3.35 2.78
N TYR A 214 7.80 -2.22 3.44
CA TYR A 214 8.77 -1.25 2.94
C TYR A 214 10.21 -1.74 3.11
N ILE A 215 10.37 -2.82 3.81
CA ILE A 215 11.62 -3.56 3.91
C ILE A 215 11.59 -4.56 2.75
N GLY A 216 11.76 -4.05 1.54
CA GLY A 216 11.94 -4.88 0.37
C GLY A 216 13.29 -5.58 0.36
N PRO A 217 13.51 -6.54 -0.56
CA PRO A 217 14.81 -7.18 -0.71
C PRO A 217 15.91 -6.13 -0.96
N GLY A 218 17.08 -6.33 -0.38
CA GLY A 218 18.23 -5.44 -0.52
C GLY A 218 18.36 -4.33 0.51
N ASN A 219 17.55 -4.35 1.55
CA ASN A 219 17.66 -3.45 2.70
C ASN A 219 18.24 -4.22 3.89
N GLU A 220 19.02 -3.55 4.76
CA GLU A 220 19.61 -4.13 5.98
C GLU A 220 18.59 -4.83 6.89
N LYS A 221 17.32 -4.42 6.84
CA LYS A 221 16.22 -4.97 7.62
C LYS A 221 15.35 -5.96 6.85
N SER A 222 15.66 -6.23 5.59
CA SER A 222 14.89 -7.18 4.79
C SER A 222 15.20 -8.61 5.22
N ARG A 223 14.21 -9.51 5.04
CA ARG A 223 14.41 -10.94 5.30
C ARG A 223 15.29 -11.61 4.25
N THR A 224 15.45 -10.96 3.11
CA THR A 224 16.18 -11.47 1.95
C THR A 224 17.06 -10.36 1.38
N ASP A 225 18.24 -10.73 0.92
CA ASP A 225 19.11 -9.83 0.18
C ASP A 225 18.49 -9.44 -1.17
N TYR A 226 19.01 -8.37 -1.76
CA TYR A 226 18.55 -7.93 -3.07
C TYR A 226 18.75 -9.05 -4.10
N GLY A 227 17.69 -9.37 -4.83
CA GLY A 227 17.72 -10.44 -5.81
C GLY A 227 17.46 -11.85 -5.27
N VAL A 228 17.20 -12.00 -3.97
CA VAL A 228 16.84 -13.29 -3.36
C VAL A 228 15.33 -13.43 -3.32
N TYR A 229 14.81 -14.44 -4.01
CA TYR A 229 13.38 -14.77 -4.08
C TYR A 229 13.04 -16.09 -3.40
N THR A 230 13.89 -16.55 -2.48
CA THR A 230 13.67 -17.78 -1.73
C THR A 230 13.50 -17.50 -0.24
N THR A 231 12.69 -18.28 0.42
CA THR A 231 12.58 -18.34 1.88
C THR A 231 13.44 -19.45 2.48
N ASN A 232 14.11 -20.25 1.63
CA ASN A 232 14.97 -21.35 2.08
C ASN A 232 16.27 -20.79 2.66
N LYS A 233 16.69 -21.36 3.76
CA LYS A 233 17.95 -21.02 4.44
C LYS A 233 18.89 -22.21 4.39
N ASP A 234 20.19 -21.92 4.36
CA ASP A 234 21.24 -22.89 4.56
C ASP A 234 21.36 -23.31 6.04
N GLU A 235 22.28 -24.21 6.35
CA GLU A 235 22.51 -24.69 7.72
C GLU A 235 23.03 -23.58 8.66
N GLU A 236 23.62 -22.52 8.10
CA GLU A 236 24.13 -21.36 8.84
C GLU A 236 23.06 -20.28 9.05
N GLY A 237 21.86 -20.45 8.47
CA GLY A 237 20.72 -19.55 8.60
C GLY A 237 20.70 -18.41 7.58
N HIS A 238 21.59 -18.38 6.61
CA HIS A 238 21.59 -17.43 5.51
C HIS A 238 20.57 -17.87 4.44
N TYR A 239 19.95 -16.90 3.75
CA TYR A 239 19.06 -17.21 2.64
C TYR A 239 19.86 -17.74 1.46
N ILE A 240 19.42 -18.89 0.91
CA ILE A 240 20.04 -19.46 -0.28
C ILE A 240 19.79 -18.52 -1.44
N THR A 241 20.87 -17.90 -1.95
CA THR A 241 20.82 -16.99 -3.08
C THR A 241 21.02 -17.74 -4.37
N ASP A 242 20.09 -17.61 -5.32
CA ASP A 242 20.37 -18.05 -6.68
C ASP A 242 21.24 -17.02 -7.39
N LYS A 243 22.29 -17.49 -8.01
CA LYS A 243 23.28 -16.66 -8.71
C LYS A 243 22.71 -15.91 -9.91
N ASN A 244 21.57 -16.35 -10.47
CA ASN A 244 20.95 -15.75 -11.64
C ASN A 244 19.46 -15.45 -11.39
N ILE A 245 19.19 -14.22 -11.00
CA ILE A 245 17.83 -13.71 -10.80
C ILE A 245 16.97 -13.76 -12.08
N PHE A 246 17.59 -13.58 -13.26
CA PHE A 246 16.87 -13.58 -14.52
C PHE A 246 16.32 -14.96 -14.88
N GLU A 247 17.04 -16.02 -14.57
CA GLU A 247 16.53 -17.40 -14.74
C GLU A 247 15.32 -17.67 -13.87
N LYS A 248 15.29 -17.15 -12.63
CA LYS A 248 14.11 -17.26 -11.76
C LYS A 248 12.93 -16.43 -12.25
N LEU A 249 13.18 -15.25 -12.81
CA LEU A 249 12.12 -14.38 -13.35
C LEU A 249 11.46 -15.00 -14.58
N ILE A 250 12.23 -15.69 -15.42
CA ILE A 250 11.70 -16.40 -16.61
C ILE A 250 10.80 -17.55 -16.16
N GLY A 251 11.16 -18.23 -15.05
CA GLY A 251 10.42 -19.37 -14.53
C GLY A 251 10.51 -20.60 -15.43
N LYS A 252 10.01 -21.73 -14.95
CA LYS A 252 10.00 -22.98 -15.71
C LYS A 252 8.70 -23.19 -16.46
N CYS A 253 8.76 -23.93 -17.55
CA CYS A 253 7.60 -24.33 -18.32
C CYS A 253 6.64 -25.16 -17.44
N SER A 254 5.34 -24.91 -17.56
CA SER A 254 4.33 -25.65 -16.82
C SER A 254 4.15 -27.09 -17.33
N VAL A 255 4.47 -27.33 -18.60
CA VAL A 255 4.38 -28.64 -19.26
C VAL A 255 5.71 -29.38 -19.15
N TYR A 256 6.77 -28.78 -19.63
CA TYR A 256 8.13 -29.35 -19.59
C TYR A 256 8.86 -28.76 -18.37
N LYS A 257 8.69 -29.39 -17.23
CA LYS A 257 9.13 -28.86 -15.91
C LYS A 257 10.62 -28.60 -15.80
N ASP A 258 11.42 -29.23 -16.63
CA ASP A 258 12.87 -29.10 -16.65
C ASP A 258 13.35 -27.95 -17.55
N GLU A 259 12.49 -27.41 -18.40
CA GLU A 259 12.81 -26.35 -19.33
C GLU A 259 12.36 -24.97 -18.81
N PHE A 260 13.11 -23.93 -19.18
CA PHE A 260 12.70 -22.57 -18.91
C PHE A 260 11.70 -22.07 -19.94
N ARG A 261 10.81 -21.19 -19.55
CA ARG A 261 9.94 -20.47 -20.47
C ARG A 261 10.79 -19.62 -21.41
N ALA A 262 10.31 -19.40 -22.64
CA ALA A 262 10.93 -18.45 -23.53
C ALA A 262 10.89 -17.05 -22.93
N ALA A 263 12.00 -16.31 -23.03
CA ALA A 263 12.01 -14.90 -22.63
C ALA A 263 11.04 -14.11 -23.54
N GLY A 264 10.26 -13.18 -22.95
CA GLY A 264 9.23 -12.42 -23.69
C GLY A 264 9.77 -11.59 -24.87
N ALA A 265 11.07 -11.27 -24.85
CA ALA A 265 11.77 -10.58 -25.95
C ALA A 265 12.47 -11.57 -26.91
N SER A 266 12.32 -12.87 -26.76
CA SER A 266 12.86 -13.86 -27.71
C SER A 266 12.10 -13.82 -29.02
N TYR A 267 12.77 -14.18 -30.11
CA TYR A 267 12.15 -14.25 -31.45
C TYR A 267 10.92 -15.16 -31.44
N THR A 268 11.04 -16.35 -30.86
CA THR A 268 9.95 -17.34 -30.76
C THR A 268 8.76 -16.79 -29.97
N ALA A 269 8.97 -16.07 -28.87
CA ALA A 269 7.87 -15.50 -28.10
C ALA A 269 7.19 -14.35 -28.86
N GLN A 270 7.95 -13.54 -29.59
CA GLN A 270 7.40 -12.46 -30.44
C GLN A 270 6.61 -13.03 -31.62
N GLU A 271 7.16 -14.05 -32.30
CA GLU A 271 6.48 -14.76 -33.38
C GLU A 271 5.16 -15.35 -32.89
N PHE A 272 5.16 -16.05 -31.76
CA PHE A 272 3.94 -16.57 -31.15
C PHE A 272 2.92 -15.47 -30.88
N ASN A 273 3.34 -14.35 -30.31
CA ASN A 273 2.44 -13.24 -30.01
C ASN A 273 1.84 -12.64 -31.29
N VAL A 274 2.67 -12.41 -32.32
CA VAL A 274 2.17 -11.92 -33.61
C VAL A 274 1.15 -12.86 -34.24
N LEU A 275 1.46 -14.15 -34.25
CA LEU A 275 0.51 -15.15 -34.78
C LEU A 275 -0.78 -15.21 -33.98
N ASN A 276 -0.69 -15.14 -32.66
CA ASN A 276 -1.85 -15.09 -31.78
C ASN A 276 -2.70 -13.84 -32.02
N ASP A 277 -2.07 -12.68 -32.17
CA ASP A 277 -2.76 -11.42 -32.47
C ASP A 277 -3.45 -11.48 -33.84
N LEU A 278 -2.77 -12.01 -34.85
CA LEU A 278 -3.34 -12.20 -36.20
C LEU A 278 -4.52 -13.18 -36.22
N ASN A 279 -4.46 -14.25 -35.40
CA ASN A 279 -5.55 -15.21 -35.27
C ASN A 279 -6.79 -14.61 -34.61
N ASN A 280 -6.59 -13.64 -33.72
CA ASN A 280 -7.66 -12.99 -33.00
C ASN A 280 -8.16 -11.69 -33.69
N LEU A 281 -7.39 -11.16 -34.63
CA LEU A 281 -7.77 -9.94 -35.35
C LEU A 281 -9.02 -10.15 -36.21
N THR A 282 -9.97 -9.26 -36.05
CA THR A 282 -11.18 -9.20 -36.90
C THR A 282 -11.17 -7.90 -37.69
N VAL A 283 -11.40 -8.05 -39.01
CA VAL A 283 -11.53 -6.91 -39.92
C VAL A 283 -12.92 -6.98 -40.56
N ASN A 284 -13.71 -5.92 -40.46
CA ASN A 284 -15.10 -5.89 -40.93
C ASN A 284 -15.95 -7.05 -40.40
N ASN A 285 -15.85 -7.34 -39.11
CA ASN A 285 -16.57 -8.43 -38.43
C ASN A 285 -16.26 -9.85 -38.96
N ARG A 286 -15.16 -10.07 -39.65
CA ARG A 286 -14.65 -11.40 -40.01
C ARG A 286 -13.21 -11.59 -39.58
N LYS A 287 -12.82 -12.81 -39.23
CA LYS A 287 -11.42 -13.17 -38.99
C LYS A 287 -10.64 -13.16 -40.31
N LEU A 288 -9.33 -12.88 -40.20
CA LEU A 288 -8.43 -12.95 -41.34
C LEU A 288 -8.33 -14.39 -41.86
N THR A 289 -8.27 -14.51 -43.18
CA THR A 289 -7.93 -15.79 -43.84
C THR A 289 -6.46 -16.08 -43.72
N GLU A 290 -6.04 -17.34 -43.84
CA GLU A 290 -4.63 -17.77 -43.78
C GLU A 290 -3.72 -16.96 -44.72
N ASN A 291 -4.17 -16.70 -45.93
CA ASN A 291 -3.44 -15.90 -46.93
C ASN A 291 -3.28 -14.43 -46.52
N GLU A 292 -4.26 -13.87 -45.81
CA GLU A 292 -4.20 -12.51 -45.29
C GLU A 292 -3.26 -12.44 -44.08
N LYS A 293 -3.27 -13.43 -43.17
CA LYS A 293 -2.35 -13.53 -42.05
C LYS A 293 -0.89 -13.64 -42.55
N PHE A 294 -0.66 -14.48 -43.55
CA PHE A 294 0.68 -14.69 -44.11
C PHE A 294 1.27 -13.42 -44.77
N LYS A 295 0.45 -12.52 -45.25
CA LYS A 295 0.90 -11.24 -45.81
C LYS A 295 1.26 -10.20 -44.75
N CYS A 296 0.88 -10.43 -43.50
CA CYS A 296 1.17 -9.54 -42.36
C CYS A 296 2.41 -9.95 -41.56
N CYS A 297 2.87 -11.19 -41.75
CA CYS A 297 4.14 -11.67 -41.23
C CYS A 297 5.28 -11.44 -42.21
#